data_8333d890dcf618272701f2deb2e204df
#
_entry.id   8333d890dcf618272701f2deb2e204df
#
_cell.length_a   1.000
_cell.length_b   1.000
_cell.length_c   1.000
_cell.angle_alpha   90.00
_cell.angle_beta   90.00
_cell.angle_gamma   90.00
#
_symmetry.space_group_name_H-M   'P 1'
#
loop_
_entity.id
_entity.type
_entity.pdbx_description
1 polymer ?
#
loop_
_entity_poly.entity_id
_entity_poly.type
_entity_poly.pdbx_seq_one_letter_code
_entity_poly.pdbx_strand_id
1 'polypeptide(L)'
;MSSGVVVRRGGAQDIRFLRDMLHHAYYWKERRPDAGPGPVQLYVKAFGRPGDTVVIALADGFPVGAAWYRLFKAAKPGYGFVDEKTPELAIAVVPSARGKGVGSALLDALLARARAAGHETVSLSVDKKNLGAIHVYEEHGFSRVAESDDSLTMVCALAA
;
A
#
# COMPACT_ATOMS: atom_id res chain seq x y z
N MET A 1 8.80 21.24 14.27
CA MET A 1 8.38 20.26 15.25
C MET A 1 7.71 19.06 14.59
N SER A 2 8.00 17.90 15.06
CA SER A 2 7.45 16.72 14.44
C SER A 2 5.92 16.69 14.63
N SER A 3 5.25 16.09 13.69
CA SER A 3 3.79 16.02 13.69
C SER A 3 3.22 15.08 14.75
N GLY A 4 4.05 14.46 15.56
CA GLY A 4 3.58 13.43 16.48
C GLY A 4 3.22 12.12 15.81
N VAL A 5 3.54 11.97 14.53
CA VAL A 5 3.29 10.72 13.81
C VAL A 5 4.48 9.78 13.99
N VAL A 6 4.18 8.57 14.41
CA VAL A 6 5.18 7.51 14.60
C VAL A 6 4.79 6.35 13.71
N VAL A 7 5.75 5.74 13.02
CA VAL A 7 5.51 4.56 12.19
C VAL A 7 6.13 3.36 12.90
N ARG A 8 5.32 2.34 13.16
CA ARG A 8 5.77 1.09 13.78
C ARG A 8 5.59 -0.08 12.85
N ARG A 9 6.33 -1.14 13.09
CA ARG A 9 6.09 -2.40 12.41
C ARG A 9 4.77 -3.00 12.90
N GLY A 10 3.99 -3.55 11.99
CA GLY A 10 2.76 -4.24 12.33
C GLY A 10 2.89 -5.74 12.15
N GLY A 11 1.80 -6.45 12.41
CA GLY A 11 1.75 -7.89 12.27
C GLY A 11 0.32 -8.39 12.20
N ALA A 12 0.13 -9.69 12.46
CA ALA A 12 -1.18 -10.33 12.35
C ALA A 12 -2.23 -9.70 13.27
N GLN A 13 -1.82 -9.11 14.38
CA GLN A 13 -2.74 -8.44 15.31
C GLN A 13 -3.37 -7.19 14.68
N ASP A 14 -2.84 -6.70 13.58
CA ASP A 14 -3.34 -5.50 12.92
C ASP A 14 -4.29 -5.80 11.76
N ILE A 15 -4.65 -7.06 11.52
CA ILE A 15 -5.45 -7.45 10.36
C ILE A 15 -6.77 -6.70 10.27
N ARG A 16 -7.46 -6.51 11.40
CA ARG A 16 -8.74 -5.79 11.41
C ARG A 16 -8.54 -4.36 10.89
N PHE A 17 -7.50 -3.69 11.35
CA PHE A 17 -7.18 -2.35 10.90
C PHE A 17 -6.81 -2.35 9.41
N LEU A 18 -6.08 -3.36 8.95
CA LEU A 18 -5.73 -3.46 7.53
C LEU A 18 -6.97 -3.59 6.63
N ARG A 19 -7.98 -4.33 7.08
CA ARG A 19 -9.23 -4.45 6.32
C ARG A 19 -9.93 -3.10 6.19
N ASP A 20 -9.92 -2.31 7.28
CA ASP A 20 -10.50 -0.97 7.23
C ASP A 20 -9.70 -0.07 6.29
N MET A 21 -8.37 -0.17 6.34
CA MET A 21 -7.52 0.62 5.47
C MET A 21 -7.67 0.22 4.00
N LEU A 22 -7.86 -1.07 3.73
CA LEU A 22 -8.08 -1.55 2.37
C LEU A 22 -9.29 -0.87 1.74
N HIS A 23 -10.34 -0.68 2.52
CA HIS A 23 -11.52 0.03 2.06
C HIS A 23 -11.16 1.47 1.63
N HIS A 24 -10.39 2.19 2.43
CA HIS A 24 -9.95 3.54 2.09
C HIS A 24 -9.01 3.56 0.87
N ALA A 25 -8.21 2.53 0.69
CA ALA A 25 -7.27 2.46 -0.43
C ALA A 25 -7.97 2.31 -1.78
N TYR A 26 -9.05 1.52 -1.82
CA TYR A 26 -9.71 1.19 -3.08
C TYR A 26 -11.04 1.88 -3.29
N TYR A 27 -11.61 2.45 -2.26
CA TYR A 27 -12.89 3.16 -2.35
C TYR A 27 -12.76 4.59 -1.83
N TRP A 28 -11.65 5.21 -2.13
CA TRP A 28 -11.31 6.52 -1.60
C TRP A 28 -12.23 7.64 -2.06
N LYS A 29 -12.89 7.45 -3.18
CA LYS A 29 -13.81 8.44 -3.75
C LYS A 29 -15.26 8.16 -3.43
N GLU A 30 -15.67 6.91 -3.59
CA GLU A 30 -17.06 6.54 -3.42
C GLU A 30 -17.16 5.09 -2.99
N ARG A 31 -18.29 4.75 -2.42
CA ARG A 31 -18.52 3.37 -2.03
C ARG A 31 -18.76 2.51 -3.27
N ARG A 32 -18.28 1.31 -3.21
CA ARG A 32 -18.57 0.27 -4.20
C ARG A 32 -19.14 -0.93 -3.46
N PRO A 33 -20.40 -0.85 -3.05
CA PRO A 33 -21.00 -1.92 -2.24
C PRO A 33 -21.10 -3.24 -3.00
N ASP A 34 -21.09 -3.17 -4.30
CA ASP A 34 -21.14 -4.34 -5.17
C ASP A 34 -19.77 -4.83 -5.61
N ALA A 35 -18.70 -4.27 -5.08
CA ALA A 35 -17.37 -4.76 -5.35
C ALA A 35 -17.25 -6.15 -4.74
N GLY A 36 -17.48 -7.15 -5.56
CA GLY A 36 -17.48 -8.54 -5.13
C GLY A 36 -16.12 -9.02 -4.65
N PRO A 37 -15.98 -10.33 -4.46
CA PRO A 37 -14.74 -10.92 -3.97
C PRO A 37 -13.65 -10.94 -5.03
N GLY A 38 -13.28 -9.82 -5.55
CA GLY A 38 -12.22 -9.72 -6.54
C GLY A 38 -10.84 -9.67 -5.89
N PRO A 39 -9.83 -9.19 -6.62
CA PRO A 39 -8.46 -9.10 -6.11
C PRO A 39 -8.32 -8.28 -4.84
N VAL A 40 -9.25 -7.36 -4.57
CA VAL A 40 -9.18 -6.51 -3.39
C VAL A 40 -8.98 -7.33 -2.12
N GLN A 41 -9.71 -8.42 -1.95
CA GLN A 41 -9.60 -9.23 -0.73
C GLN A 41 -8.24 -9.93 -0.60
N LEU A 42 -7.56 -10.15 -1.70
CA LEU A 42 -6.26 -10.82 -1.68
C LEU A 42 -5.20 -10.00 -0.95
N TYR A 43 -5.40 -8.70 -0.79
CA TYR A 43 -4.42 -7.85 -0.14
C TYR A 43 -4.31 -8.10 1.36
N VAL A 44 -5.35 -8.65 1.99
CA VAL A 44 -5.32 -8.92 3.44
C VAL A 44 -5.68 -10.37 3.80
N LYS A 45 -6.16 -11.17 2.85
CA LYS A 45 -6.57 -12.54 3.15
C LYS A 45 -5.43 -13.34 3.76
N ALA A 46 -5.66 -13.92 4.92
CA ALA A 46 -4.67 -14.71 5.64
C ALA A 46 -3.34 -13.96 5.83
N PHE A 47 -3.41 -12.66 6.12
CA PHE A 47 -2.21 -11.85 6.33
C PHE A 47 -1.37 -12.41 7.48
N GLY A 48 -0.05 -12.35 7.31
CA GLY A 48 0.90 -12.93 8.25
C GLY A 48 1.68 -14.10 7.67
N ARG A 49 1.49 -14.40 6.38
CA ARG A 49 2.28 -15.43 5.68
C ARG A 49 3.72 -14.93 5.52
N PRO A 50 4.68 -15.86 5.35
CA PRO A 50 6.06 -15.45 5.10
C PRO A 50 6.15 -14.44 3.96
N GLY A 51 6.88 -13.35 4.19
CA GLY A 51 7.02 -12.29 3.20
C GLY A 51 6.02 -11.16 3.32
N ASP A 52 4.92 -11.36 4.03
CA ASP A 52 3.97 -10.28 4.30
C ASP A 52 4.61 -9.28 5.25
N THR A 53 4.53 -7.99 4.91
CA THR A 53 5.16 -6.94 5.70
C THR A 53 4.21 -5.75 5.80
N VAL A 54 4.08 -5.20 7.00
CA VAL A 54 3.20 -4.07 7.24
C VAL A 54 3.83 -3.07 8.19
N VAL A 55 3.59 -1.78 7.93
CA VAL A 55 3.91 -0.69 8.86
C VAL A 55 2.63 0.08 9.14
N ILE A 56 2.50 0.55 10.37
CA ILE A 56 1.32 1.27 10.87
C ILE A 56 1.76 2.65 11.32
N ALA A 57 1.03 3.67 10.89
CA ALA A 57 1.26 5.04 11.35
C ALA A 57 0.33 5.34 12.51
N LEU A 58 0.87 5.89 13.57
CA LEU A 58 0.14 6.30 14.77
C LEU A 58 0.24 7.80 14.93
N ALA A 59 -0.87 8.45 15.22
CA ALA A 59 -0.88 9.86 15.60
C ALA A 59 -1.43 9.92 17.03
N ASP A 60 -0.65 10.44 17.94
CA ASP A 60 -1.00 10.49 19.37
C ASP A 60 -1.40 9.12 19.92
N GLY A 61 -0.74 8.06 19.44
CA GLY A 61 -1.00 6.71 19.87
C GLY A 61 -2.13 5.99 19.15
N PHE A 62 -2.86 6.65 18.25
CA PHE A 62 -3.97 6.04 17.52
C PHE A 62 -3.59 5.71 16.08
N PRO A 63 -3.96 4.53 15.57
CA PRO A 63 -3.66 4.17 14.19
C PRO A 63 -4.39 5.09 13.21
N VAL A 64 -3.66 5.69 12.29
CA VAL A 64 -4.23 6.60 11.29
C VAL A 64 -3.91 6.20 9.85
N GLY A 65 -3.08 5.20 9.67
CA GLY A 65 -2.76 4.71 8.34
C GLY A 65 -1.94 3.44 8.38
N ALA A 66 -1.84 2.79 7.25
CA ALA A 66 -1.04 1.58 7.10
C ALA A 66 -0.51 1.47 5.69
N ALA A 67 0.64 0.84 5.55
CA ALA A 67 1.18 0.44 4.25
C ALA A 67 1.71 -0.98 4.40
N TRP A 68 1.43 -1.81 3.42
CA TRP A 68 1.87 -3.21 3.48
C TRP A 68 2.13 -3.74 2.10
N TYR A 69 2.90 -4.81 2.00
CA TYR A 69 3.10 -5.50 0.75
C TYR A 69 3.00 -7.01 0.92
N ARG A 70 2.72 -7.68 -0.17
CA ARG A 70 2.63 -9.13 -0.28
C ARG A 70 3.11 -9.57 -1.65
N LEU A 71 3.56 -10.81 -1.72
CA LEU A 71 3.80 -11.47 -3.00
C LEU A 71 2.52 -12.14 -3.47
N PHE A 72 2.20 -11.95 -4.72
CA PHE A 72 1.02 -12.56 -5.34
C PHE A 72 1.45 -13.63 -6.34
N LYS A 73 0.52 -14.50 -6.68
CA LYS A 73 0.74 -15.53 -7.70
C LYS A 73 0.10 -15.08 -8.99
N ALA A 74 0.69 -15.48 -10.13
CA ALA A 74 0.12 -15.18 -11.43
C ALA A 74 -1.30 -15.71 -11.58
N ALA A 75 -1.62 -16.82 -10.90
CA ALA A 75 -2.97 -17.39 -10.92
C ALA A 75 -3.99 -16.54 -10.13
N LYS A 76 -3.53 -15.72 -9.19
CA LYS A 76 -4.38 -14.86 -8.37
C LYS A 76 -3.67 -13.52 -8.17
N PRO A 77 -3.57 -12.70 -9.21
CA PRO A 77 -2.80 -11.45 -9.13
C PRO A 77 -3.59 -10.34 -8.43
N GLY A 78 -2.87 -9.41 -7.82
CA GLY A 78 -3.45 -8.15 -7.41
C GLY A 78 -3.60 -7.22 -8.62
N TYR A 79 -4.17 -6.04 -8.41
CA TYR A 79 -4.39 -5.08 -9.49
C TYR A 79 -3.11 -4.52 -10.10
N GLY A 80 -2.05 -4.43 -9.32
CA GLY A 80 -0.75 -3.94 -9.76
C GLY A 80 0.29 -5.03 -9.93
N PHE A 81 -0.15 -6.26 -10.15
CA PHE A 81 0.74 -7.40 -10.29
C PHE A 81 1.67 -7.25 -11.49
N VAL A 82 2.95 -7.48 -11.26
CA VAL A 82 3.98 -7.45 -12.31
C VAL A 82 4.56 -8.86 -12.51
N ASP A 83 5.04 -9.48 -11.43
CA ASP A 83 5.50 -10.86 -11.45
C ASP A 83 5.50 -11.42 -10.03
N GLU A 84 5.79 -12.71 -9.89
CA GLU A 84 5.71 -13.37 -8.59
C GLU A 84 6.86 -13.03 -7.63
N LYS A 85 7.88 -12.35 -8.11
CA LYS A 85 9.02 -11.92 -7.29
C LYS A 85 8.88 -10.47 -6.82
N THR A 86 7.96 -9.72 -7.40
CA THR A 86 7.77 -8.30 -7.10
C THR A 86 6.59 -8.17 -6.15
N PRO A 87 6.83 -7.85 -4.86
CA PRO A 87 5.72 -7.63 -3.95
C PRO A 87 4.92 -6.41 -4.39
N GLU A 88 3.61 -6.50 -4.21
CA GLU A 88 2.72 -5.39 -4.50
C GLU A 88 2.28 -4.77 -3.20
N LEU A 89 2.35 -3.44 -3.12
CA LEU A 89 1.97 -2.73 -1.91
C LEU A 89 0.57 -2.12 -1.99
N ALA A 90 -0.01 -1.92 -0.82
CA ALA A 90 -1.22 -1.14 -0.64
C ALA A 90 -0.93 -0.13 0.46
N ILE A 91 -1.52 1.04 0.37
CA ILE A 91 -1.32 2.10 1.35
C ILE A 91 -2.62 2.88 1.50
N ALA A 92 -2.96 3.22 2.72
CA ALA A 92 -4.14 4.04 3.00
C ALA A 92 -3.96 4.82 4.28
N VAL A 93 -4.57 6.00 4.29
CA VAL A 93 -4.58 6.91 5.45
C VAL A 93 -6.03 7.27 5.70
N VAL A 94 -6.45 7.28 6.98
CA VAL A 94 -7.82 7.67 7.31
C VAL A 94 -8.07 9.10 6.84
N PRO A 95 -9.31 9.43 6.41
CA PRO A 95 -9.59 10.74 5.81
C PRO A 95 -9.15 11.92 6.66
N SER A 96 -9.34 11.86 7.97
CA SER A 96 -9.00 12.97 8.87
C SER A 96 -7.50 13.22 8.98
N ALA A 97 -6.67 12.26 8.61
CA ALA A 97 -5.22 12.38 8.69
C ALA A 97 -4.54 12.64 7.34
N ARG A 98 -5.32 12.76 6.26
CA ARG A 98 -4.77 13.01 4.93
C ARG A 98 -4.20 14.42 4.81
N GLY A 99 -3.23 14.58 3.92
CA GLY A 99 -2.61 15.87 3.67
C GLY A 99 -1.60 16.30 4.73
N LYS A 100 -1.17 15.39 5.59
CA LYS A 100 -0.26 15.70 6.70
C LYS A 100 1.06 14.93 6.63
N GLY A 101 1.37 14.37 5.48
CA GLY A 101 2.63 13.63 5.29
C GLY A 101 2.63 12.20 5.82
N VAL A 102 1.50 11.68 6.28
CA VAL A 102 1.41 10.32 6.82
C VAL A 102 1.73 9.29 5.73
N GLY A 103 1.16 9.48 4.54
CA GLY A 103 1.40 8.57 3.42
C GLY A 103 2.87 8.49 3.04
N SER A 104 3.56 9.63 2.98
CA SER A 104 4.99 9.66 2.68
C SER A 104 5.81 8.95 3.75
N ALA A 105 5.48 9.15 5.02
CA ALA A 105 6.18 8.49 6.11
C ALA A 105 5.99 6.98 6.07
N LEU A 106 4.77 6.52 5.79
CA LEU A 106 4.48 5.09 5.63
C LEU A 106 5.26 4.49 4.46
N LEU A 107 5.28 5.20 3.34
CA LEU A 107 5.93 4.72 2.14
C LEU A 107 7.44 4.62 2.35
N ASP A 108 8.06 5.63 2.96
CA ASP A 108 9.48 5.59 3.30
C ASP A 108 9.82 4.38 4.17
N ALA A 109 9.02 4.13 5.20
CA ALA A 109 9.25 3.03 6.12
C ALA A 109 9.09 1.68 5.44
N LEU A 110 8.06 1.54 4.60
CA LEU A 110 7.80 0.27 3.91
C LEU A 110 8.88 -0.02 2.87
N LEU A 111 9.30 0.98 2.10
CA LEU A 111 10.36 0.80 1.10
C LEU A 111 11.68 0.42 1.77
N ALA A 112 11.98 1.00 2.94
CA ALA A 112 13.19 0.64 3.68
C ALA A 112 13.17 -0.83 4.09
N ARG A 113 12.01 -1.33 4.51
CA ARG A 113 11.86 -2.74 4.86
C ARG A 113 11.99 -3.66 3.65
N ALA A 114 11.45 -3.24 2.52
CA ALA A 114 11.55 -4.03 1.29
C ALA A 114 13.02 -4.16 0.85
N ARG A 115 13.78 -3.06 0.94
CA ARG A 115 15.22 -3.08 0.65
C ARG A 115 15.95 -4.03 1.60
N ALA A 116 15.66 -3.93 2.90
CA ALA A 116 16.30 -4.77 3.90
C ALA A 116 15.99 -6.26 3.70
N ALA A 117 14.80 -6.56 3.17
CA ALA A 117 14.39 -7.93 2.88
C ALA A 117 14.96 -8.46 1.56
N GLY A 118 15.66 -7.62 0.80
CA GLY A 118 16.33 -8.05 -0.44
C GLY A 118 15.45 -7.97 -1.69
N HIS A 119 14.30 -7.33 -1.63
CA HIS A 119 13.48 -7.15 -2.82
C HIS A 119 14.13 -6.11 -3.75
N GLU A 120 14.10 -6.40 -5.04
CA GLU A 120 14.69 -5.50 -6.04
C GLU A 120 13.70 -4.45 -6.52
N THR A 121 12.42 -4.76 -6.46
CA THR A 121 11.36 -3.92 -7.01
C THR A 121 10.09 -4.13 -6.20
N VAL A 122 9.27 -3.08 -6.10
CA VAL A 122 7.91 -3.19 -5.57
C VAL A 122 6.95 -2.56 -6.58
N SER A 123 5.69 -3.01 -6.56
CA SER A 123 4.67 -2.47 -7.45
C SER A 123 3.46 -2.00 -6.66
N LEU A 124 2.61 -1.23 -7.33
CA LEU A 124 1.32 -0.83 -6.79
C LEU A 124 0.35 -0.55 -7.93
N SER A 125 -0.93 -0.49 -7.57
CA SER A 125 -1.98 -0.03 -8.46
C SER A 125 -2.58 1.24 -7.86
N VAL A 126 -2.84 2.23 -8.69
CA VAL A 126 -3.42 3.49 -8.25
C VAL A 126 -4.47 3.96 -9.26
N ASP A 127 -5.58 4.52 -8.77
CA ASP A 127 -6.62 5.09 -9.62
C ASP A 127 -6.02 6.27 -10.41
N LYS A 128 -6.30 6.32 -11.72
CA LYS A 128 -5.81 7.40 -12.58
C LYS A 128 -6.24 8.79 -12.12
N LYS A 129 -7.36 8.87 -11.42
CA LYS A 129 -7.90 10.15 -10.94
C LYS A 129 -7.31 10.58 -9.61
N ASN A 130 -6.57 9.70 -8.95
CA ASN A 130 -5.94 10.02 -7.66
C ASN A 130 -4.59 10.70 -7.88
N LEU A 131 -4.64 11.92 -8.40
CA LEU A 131 -3.44 12.65 -8.79
C LEU A 131 -2.50 12.92 -7.62
N GLY A 132 -3.05 13.15 -6.44
CA GLY A 132 -2.23 13.37 -5.24
C GLY A 132 -1.40 12.15 -4.88
N ALA A 133 -2.00 10.97 -4.92
CA ALA A 133 -1.27 9.74 -4.63
C ALA A 133 -0.22 9.46 -5.71
N ILE A 134 -0.57 9.64 -6.98
CA ILE A 134 0.37 9.43 -8.08
C ILE A 134 1.60 10.32 -7.89
N HIS A 135 1.37 11.58 -7.53
CA HIS A 135 2.47 12.53 -7.30
C HIS A 135 3.39 12.06 -6.17
N VAL A 136 2.81 11.62 -5.05
CA VAL A 136 3.60 11.10 -3.92
C VAL A 136 4.41 9.88 -4.35
N TYR A 137 3.82 8.96 -5.11
CA TYR A 137 4.54 7.79 -5.59
C TYR A 137 5.68 8.18 -6.52
N GLU A 138 5.45 9.10 -7.44
CA GLU A 138 6.51 9.58 -8.33
C GLU A 138 7.66 10.22 -7.56
N GLU A 139 7.35 10.97 -6.52
CA GLU A 139 8.38 11.56 -5.66
C GLU A 139 9.20 10.50 -4.93
N HIS A 140 8.65 9.31 -4.73
CA HIS A 140 9.35 8.21 -4.06
C HIS A 140 10.03 7.25 -5.05
N GLY A 141 10.09 7.61 -6.32
CA GLY A 141 10.81 6.82 -7.31
C GLY A 141 9.97 5.83 -8.09
N PHE A 142 8.65 5.89 -7.96
CA PHE A 142 7.79 5.03 -8.76
C PHE A 142 7.60 5.58 -10.17
N SER A 143 7.53 4.70 -11.14
CA SER A 143 7.25 5.06 -12.53
C SER A 143 6.13 4.17 -13.07
N ARG A 144 5.44 4.68 -14.07
CA ARG A 144 4.31 3.98 -14.69
C ARG A 144 4.83 2.92 -15.63
N VAL A 145 4.29 1.70 -15.52
CA VAL A 145 4.69 0.58 -16.39
C VAL A 145 3.52 -0.01 -17.14
N ALA A 146 2.30 0.18 -16.68
CA ALA A 146 1.11 -0.33 -17.35
C ALA A 146 -0.10 0.48 -16.93
N GLU A 147 -1.18 0.36 -17.69
CA GLU A 147 -2.43 1.00 -17.34
C GLU A 147 -3.63 0.18 -17.81
N SER A 148 -4.73 0.33 -17.10
CA SER A 148 -6.04 -0.16 -17.49
C SER A 148 -6.93 1.05 -17.70
N ASP A 149 -8.24 0.84 -17.89
CA ASP A 149 -9.17 1.96 -18.07
C ASP A 149 -9.18 2.92 -16.89
N ASP A 150 -9.11 2.40 -15.67
CA ASP A 150 -9.27 3.19 -14.46
C ASP A 150 -8.01 3.36 -13.62
N SER A 151 -6.99 2.57 -13.86
CA SER A 151 -5.83 2.53 -12.97
C SER A 151 -4.49 2.49 -13.69
N LEU A 152 -3.46 2.85 -12.95
CA LEU A 152 -2.07 2.75 -13.37
C LEU A 152 -1.37 1.71 -12.52
N THR A 153 -0.50 0.93 -13.15
CA THR A 153 0.45 0.10 -12.41
C THR A 153 1.78 0.83 -12.38
N MET A 154 2.33 1.00 -11.20
CA MET A 154 3.60 1.69 -11.01
C MET A 154 4.59 0.78 -10.30
N VAL A 155 5.87 0.95 -10.59
CA VAL A 155 6.94 0.19 -9.95
C VAL A 155 8.02 1.12 -9.44
N CYS A 156 8.68 0.70 -8.38
CA CYS A 156 9.83 1.39 -7.82
C CYS A 156 10.99 0.40 -7.73
N ALA A 157 12.12 0.76 -8.33
CA ALA A 157 13.34 -0.04 -8.19
C ALA A 157 13.99 0.28 -6.86
N LEU A 158 14.31 -0.76 -6.10
CA LEU A 158 14.89 -0.64 -4.76
C LEU A 158 16.40 -0.86 -4.73
N ALA A 159 16.92 -1.42 -5.78
CA ALA A 159 18.35 -1.73 -5.85
C ALA A 159 19.17 -0.44 -5.70
N ALA A 160 20.16 -0.50 -4.87
CA ALA A 160 21.07 0.62 -4.65
C ALA A 160 21.95 0.82 -5.87
#